data_f4914e939c00513c4a1d26823e0f8859
#
_entry.id   f4914e939c00513c4a1d26823e0f8859
#
_cell.length_a   1.000
_cell.length_b   1.000
_cell.length_c   1.000
_cell.angle_alpha   90.00
_cell.angle_beta   90.00
_cell.angle_gamma   90.00
#
_symmetry.space_group_name_H-M   'P 1'
#
loop_
_entity.id
_entity.type
_entity.pdbx_description
1 polymer ?
#
loop_
_entity_poly.entity_id
_entity_poly.type
_entity_poly.pdbx_seq_one_letter_code
_entity_poly.pdbx_strand_id
1 'polypeptide(L)'
;AAIDGRLLILSKVRVADLLIVSSSSSSARYRVFRSIACKHVDFVLAEAENLHPLAAIELDDSSHQRADRRLRDQLLDDLFEKAALPLIRFRAAATYSPRRIEERVGEVVEL
;
A
#
# COMPACT_ATOMS: atom_id res chain seq x y z
N ALA A 1 9.65 12.63 3.59
CA ALA A 1 10.64 13.23 2.73
C ALA A 1 10.18 13.27 1.29
N ALA A 2 10.69 14.18 0.51
CA ALA A 2 10.40 14.27 -0.92
C ALA A 2 11.48 13.54 -1.73
N ILE A 3 11.05 12.81 -2.75
CA ILE A 3 11.93 12.21 -3.74
C ILE A 3 11.94 13.15 -4.93
N ASP A 4 13.12 13.69 -5.27
CA ASP A 4 13.27 14.65 -6.37
C ASP A 4 12.40 15.89 -6.24
N GLY A 5 11.94 16.22 -5.04
CA GLY A 5 11.05 17.34 -4.80
C GLY A 5 9.64 17.20 -5.36
N ARG A 6 9.31 16.02 -5.95
CA ARG A 6 8.01 15.77 -6.58
C ARG A 6 7.13 14.79 -5.80
N LEU A 7 7.73 13.96 -4.99
CA LEU A 7 7.03 12.93 -4.25
C LEU A 7 7.23 13.10 -2.75
N LEU A 8 6.20 12.76 -1.99
CA LEU A 8 6.25 12.67 -0.54
C LEU A 8 6.10 11.22 -0.10
N ILE A 9 6.75 10.90 1.00
CA ILE A 9 6.60 9.60 1.65
C ILE A 9 5.80 9.81 2.92
N LEU A 10 4.62 9.19 2.99
CA LEU A 10 3.75 9.22 4.15
C LEU A 10 3.87 7.89 4.88
N SER A 11 3.93 7.92 6.22
CA SER A 11 4.07 6.70 7.01
C SER A 11 2.77 6.31 7.69
N LYS A 12 2.55 5.01 7.82
CA LYS A 12 1.40 4.41 8.52
C LYS A 12 0.06 5.00 8.10
N VAL A 13 -0.27 4.82 6.84
CA VAL A 13 -1.53 5.31 6.28
C VAL A 13 -2.57 4.21 6.34
N ARG A 14 -3.77 4.53 6.83
CA ARG A 14 -4.86 3.54 6.90
C ARG A 14 -5.31 3.19 5.49
N VAL A 15 -5.53 1.89 5.26
CA VAL A 15 -6.03 1.42 3.98
C VAL A 15 -7.38 2.05 3.65
N ALA A 16 -8.23 2.23 4.65
CA ALA A 16 -9.55 2.85 4.47
C ALA A 16 -9.48 4.31 3.99
N ASP A 17 -8.36 4.99 4.23
CA ASP A 17 -8.17 6.37 3.75
C ASP A 17 -7.63 6.43 2.32
N LEU A 18 -7.14 5.31 1.80
CA LEU A 18 -6.59 5.22 0.44
C LEU A 18 -7.59 4.71 -0.57
N LEU A 19 -8.49 3.83 -0.16
CA LEU A 19 -9.36 3.08 -1.06
C LEU A 19 -10.81 3.48 -0.88
N ILE A 20 -11.51 3.68 -2.00
CA ILE A 20 -12.94 3.88 -2.01
C ILE A 20 -13.58 2.52 -2.29
N VAL A 21 -14.39 2.05 -1.35
CA VAL A 21 -15.12 0.79 -1.51
C VAL A 21 -16.40 1.08 -2.27
N SER A 22 -16.55 0.44 -3.43
CA SER A 22 -17.71 0.60 -4.29
C SER A 22 -18.37 -0.75 -4.51
N SER A 23 -19.69 -0.81 -4.32
CA SER A 23 -20.49 -2.02 -4.52
C SER A 23 -21.94 -1.62 -4.71
N SER A 24 -22.71 -2.47 -5.41
CA SER A 24 -24.16 -2.30 -5.54
C SER A 24 -24.90 -2.59 -4.23
N SER A 25 -24.24 -3.26 -3.28
CA SER A 25 -24.81 -3.63 -1.98
C SER A 25 -24.13 -2.86 -0.86
N SER A 26 -24.93 -2.17 -0.04
CA SER A 26 -24.39 -1.48 1.13
C SER A 26 -23.86 -2.47 2.19
N SER A 27 -24.46 -3.67 2.28
CA SER A 27 -23.96 -4.72 3.16
C SER A 27 -22.58 -5.19 2.75
N ALA A 28 -22.35 -5.37 1.43
CA ALA A 28 -21.06 -5.78 0.92
C ALA A 28 -20.00 -4.71 1.17
N ARG A 29 -20.34 -3.43 0.95
CA ARG A 29 -19.43 -2.33 1.24
C ARG A 29 -19.04 -2.27 2.70
N TYR A 30 -20.00 -2.46 3.59
CA TYR A 30 -19.78 -2.44 5.02
C TYR A 30 -18.83 -3.57 5.45
N ARG A 31 -19.03 -4.78 4.91
CA ARG A 31 -18.18 -5.94 5.22
C ARG A 31 -16.74 -5.69 4.79
N VAL A 32 -16.55 -5.16 3.59
CA VAL A 32 -15.20 -4.83 3.10
C VAL A 32 -14.59 -3.74 3.97
N PHE A 33 -15.32 -2.69 4.26
CA PHE A 33 -14.84 -1.61 5.12
C PHE A 33 -14.40 -2.16 6.49
N ARG A 34 -15.20 -3.03 7.10
CA ARG A 34 -14.82 -3.63 8.39
C ARG A 34 -13.54 -4.44 8.30
N SER A 35 -13.34 -5.13 7.19
CA SER A 35 -12.14 -5.97 7.02
C SER A 35 -10.86 -5.14 6.89
N ILE A 36 -10.96 -3.88 6.47
CA ILE A 36 -9.79 -3.02 6.25
C ILE A 36 -9.68 -1.86 7.25
N ALA A 37 -10.71 -1.64 8.10
CA ALA A 37 -10.80 -0.45 8.95
C ALA A 37 -9.61 -0.26 9.89
N CYS A 38 -9.01 -1.37 10.36
CA CYS A 38 -7.88 -1.33 11.28
C CYS A 38 -6.54 -1.63 10.59
N LYS A 39 -6.53 -1.73 9.26
CA LYS A 39 -5.32 -2.07 8.53
C LYS A 39 -4.60 -0.82 8.04
N HIS A 40 -3.28 -0.87 8.10
CA HIS A 40 -2.40 0.22 7.64
C HIS A 40 -1.38 -0.35 6.66
N VAL A 41 -0.92 0.49 5.76
CA VAL A 41 0.31 0.22 5.00
C VAL A 41 1.45 0.98 5.65
N ASP A 42 2.67 0.47 5.51
CA ASP A 42 3.82 1.08 6.18
C ASP A 42 4.14 2.45 5.60
N PHE A 43 4.09 2.59 4.27
CA PHE A 43 4.37 3.87 3.61
C PHE A 43 3.48 4.04 2.39
N VAL A 44 3.25 5.30 2.03
CA VAL A 44 2.60 5.67 0.78
C VAL A 44 3.43 6.73 0.09
N LEU A 45 3.68 6.53 -1.19
CA LEU A 45 4.25 7.55 -2.05
C LEU A 45 3.11 8.37 -2.63
N ALA A 46 3.18 9.68 -2.49
CA ALA A 46 2.15 10.58 -3.00
C ALA A 46 2.79 11.74 -3.74
N GLU A 47 2.04 12.33 -4.66
CA GLU A 47 2.48 13.56 -5.31
C GLU A 47 2.56 14.68 -4.29
N ALA A 48 3.66 15.44 -4.29
CA ALA A 48 3.87 16.51 -3.33
C ALA A 48 2.84 17.62 -3.48
N GLU A 49 2.39 17.89 -4.70
CA GLU A 49 1.50 19.00 -5.01
C GLU A 49 0.08 18.80 -4.46
N ASN A 50 -0.47 17.59 -4.63
CA ASN A 50 -1.88 17.33 -4.33
C ASN A 50 -2.12 16.14 -3.41
N LEU A 51 -1.05 15.48 -2.95
CA LEU A 51 -1.08 14.28 -2.10
C LEU A 51 -1.78 13.08 -2.76
N HIS A 52 -1.87 13.07 -4.09
CA HIS A 52 -2.46 11.95 -4.80
C HIS A 52 -1.58 10.70 -4.60
N PRO A 53 -2.13 9.59 -4.07
CA PRO A 53 -1.33 8.40 -3.84
C PRO A 53 -0.93 7.73 -5.15
N LEU A 54 0.36 7.39 -5.25
CA LEU A 54 0.93 6.75 -6.44
C LEU A 54 1.28 5.30 -6.20
N ALA A 55 1.64 4.94 -4.98
CA ALA A 55 1.97 3.56 -4.61
C ALA A 55 1.93 3.42 -3.10
N ALA A 56 1.58 2.23 -2.63
CA ALA A 56 1.69 1.87 -1.23
C ALA A 56 2.85 0.89 -1.06
N ILE A 57 3.50 0.93 0.09
CA ILE A 57 4.67 0.11 0.39
C ILE A 57 4.44 -0.64 1.69
N GLU A 58 4.69 -1.94 1.68
CA GLU A 58 4.66 -2.78 2.87
C GLU A 58 6.01 -3.47 3.06
N LEU A 59 6.42 -3.59 4.32
CA LEU A 59 7.61 -4.32 4.72
C LEU A 59 7.18 -5.67 5.26
N ASP A 60 7.53 -6.74 4.57
CA ASP A 60 7.15 -8.10 4.94
C ASP A 60 8.19 -8.74 5.85
N ASP A 61 7.73 -9.44 6.87
CA ASP A 61 8.59 -10.22 7.75
C ASP A 61 8.16 -11.70 7.77
N SER A 62 8.81 -12.51 8.61
CA SER A 62 8.53 -13.94 8.68
C SER A 62 7.12 -14.26 9.19
N SER A 63 6.43 -13.33 9.85
CA SER A 63 5.07 -13.57 10.35
C SER A 63 4.06 -13.73 9.21
N HIS A 64 4.39 -13.27 8.00
CA HIS A 64 3.55 -13.45 6.83
C HIS A 64 3.43 -14.91 6.35
N GLN A 65 4.16 -15.83 6.98
CA GLN A 65 4.04 -17.25 6.67
C GLN A 65 2.76 -17.89 7.22
N ARG A 66 2.10 -17.24 8.16
CA ARG A 66 0.85 -17.76 8.73
C ARG A 66 -0.30 -17.68 7.74
N ALA A 67 -1.21 -18.65 7.81
CA ALA A 67 -2.35 -18.71 6.91
C ALA A 67 -3.25 -17.48 7.00
N ASP A 68 -3.49 -16.97 8.21
CA ASP A 68 -4.31 -15.76 8.39
C ASP A 68 -3.65 -14.53 7.78
N ARG A 69 -2.32 -14.43 7.86
CA ARG A 69 -1.58 -13.35 7.22
C ARG A 69 -1.64 -13.44 5.71
N ARG A 70 -1.56 -14.65 5.16
CA ARG A 70 -1.67 -14.84 3.71
C ARG A 70 -3.05 -14.45 3.19
N LEU A 71 -4.11 -14.79 3.93
CA LEU A 71 -5.47 -14.38 3.56
C LEU A 71 -5.63 -12.86 3.60
N ARG A 72 -5.07 -12.22 4.62
CA ARG A 72 -5.07 -10.76 4.72
C ARG A 72 -4.34 -10.13 3.54
N ASP A 73 -3.17 -10.65 3.21
CA ASP A 73 -2.36 -10.13 2.10
C ASP A 73 -3.09 -10.31 0.76
N GLN A 74 -3.76 -11.45 0.58
CA GLN A 74 -4.57 -11.68 -0.61
C GLN A 74 -5.71 -10.65 -0.73
N LEU A 75 -6.40 -10.37 0.36
CA LEU A 75 -7.45 -9.37 0.37
C LEU A 75 -6.91 -7.99 -0.01
N LEU A 76 -5.78 -7.60 0.57
CA LEU A 76 -5.16 -6.32 0.26
C LEU A 76 -4.71 -6.26 -1.21
N ASP A 77 -4.10 -7.32 -1.72
CA ASP A 77 -3.67 -7.38 -3.12
C ASP A 77 -4.86 -7.17 -4.06
N ASP A 78 -5.98 -7.84 -3.79
CA ASP A 78 -7.17 -7.74 -4.62
C ASP A 78 -7.77 -6.33 -4.58
N LEU A 79 -7.82 -5.73 -3.41
CA LEU A 79 -8.37 -4.38 -3.25
C LEU A 79 -7.51 -3.33 -3.93
N PHE A 80 -6.19 -3.42 -3.77
CA PHE A 80 -5.28 -2.47 -4.40
C PHE A 80 -5.26 -2.62 -5.92
N GLU A 81 -5.36 -3.85 -6.41
CA GLU A 81 -5.47 -4.09 -7.85
C GLU A 81 -6.72 -3.46 -8.43
N LYS A 82 -7.86 -3.64 -7.78
CA LYS A 82 -9.13 -3.04 -8.23
C LYS A 82 -9.10 -1.53 -8.20
N ALA A 83 -8.37 -0.96 -7.26
CA ALA A 83 -8.21 0.50 -7.14
C ALA A 83 -7.15 1.04 -8.09
N ALA A 84 -6.46 0.19 -8.83
CA ALA A 84 -5.33 0.55 -9.70
C ALA A 84 -4.23 1.29 -8.96
N LEU A 85 -4.03 0.97 -7.68
CA LEU A 85 -2.99 1.55 -6.85
C LEU A 85 -1.93 0.47 -6.58
N PRO A 86 -0.70 0.61 -7.10
CA PRO A 86 0.34 -0.39 -6.88
C PRO A 86 0.65 -0.60 -5.41
N LEU A 87 0.78 -1.87 -5.00
CA LEU A 87 1.21 -2.25 -3.67
C LEU A 87 2.55 -2.96 -3.80
N ILE A 88 3.60 -2.32 -3.31
CA ILE A 88 4.97 -2.81 -3.42
C ILE A 88 5.37 -3.43 -2.09
N ARG A 89 5.80 -4.68 -2.10
CA ARG A 89 6.29 -5.34 -0.89
C ARG A 89 7.80 -5.47 -0.93
N PHE A 90 8.43 -5.08 0.17
CA PHE A 90 9.85 -5.30 0.39
C PHE A 90 10.01 -6.29 1.52
N ARG A 91 10.91 -7.24 1.37
CA ARG A 91 11.24 -8.14 2.44
C ARG A 91 11.93 -7.35 3.55
N ALA A 92 11.47 -7.53 4.78
CA ALA A 92 12.08 -6.85 5.93
C ALA A 92 13.54 -7.29 6.07
N ALA A 93 14.44 -6.34 6.21
CA ALA A 93 15.87 -6.58 6.29
C ALA A 93 16.50 -5.61 7.28
N ALA A 94 17.67 -5.97 7.79
CA ALA A 94 18.41 -5.10 8.71
C ALA A 94 18.87 -3.82 8.02
N THR A 95 19.17 -3.90 6.73
CA THR A 95 19.58 -2.74 5.93
C THR A 95 18.93 -2.80 4.57
N TYR A 96 18.70 -1.64 3.98
CA TYR A 96 18.16 -1.50 2.64
C TYR A 96 19.10 -0.66 1.79
N SER A 97 19.27 -1.06 0.52
CA SER A 97 19.98 -0.26 -0.45
C SER A 97 19.03 0.80 -1.02
N PRO A 98 19.32 2.09 -0.89
CA PRO A 98 18.47 3.12 -1.50
C PRO A 98 18.30 2.94 -2.99
N ARG A 99 19.33 2.48 -3.68
CA ARG A 99 19.30 2.24 -5.11
C ARG A 99 18.27 1.16 -5.47
N ARG A 100 18.23 0.06 -4.71
CA ARG A 100 17.28 -1.02 -4.97
C ARG A 100 15.84 -0.58 -4.73
N ILE A 101 15.64 0.25 -3.72
CA ILE A 101 14.31 0.81 -3.44
C ILE A 101 13.88 1.70 -4.60
N GLU A 102 14.75 2.58 -5.06
CA GLU A 102 14.47 3.46 -6.20
C GLU A 102 14.15 2.67 -7.46
N GLU A 103 14.91 1.61 -7.73
CA GLU A 103 14.67 0.75 -8.90
C GLU A 103 13.28 0.10 -8.83
N ARG A 104 12.91 -0.47 -7.67
CA ARG A 104 11.61 -1.10 -7.49
C ARG A 104 10.46 -0.09 -7.63
N VAL A 105 10.62 1.08 -7.05
CA VAL A 105 9.62 2.15 -7.15
C VAL A 105 9.49 2.59 -8.60
N GLY A 106 10.59 2.78 -9.29
CA GLY A 106 10.60 3.20 -10.69
C GLY A 106 9.94 2.21 -11.65
N GLU A 107 9.87 0.92 -11.28
CA GLU A 107 9.20 -0.09 -12.09
C GLU A 107 7.68 0.09 -12.14
N VAL A 108 7.10 0.69 -11.12
CA VAL A 108 5.64 0.81 -10.99
C VAL A 108 5.15 2.25 -10.99
N VAL A 109 6.02 3.20 -10.77
CA VAL A 109 5.69 4.63 -10.71
C VAL A 109 6.57 5.38 -11.70
N GLU A 110 5.96 6.11 -12.61
CA GLU A 110 6.70 6.98 -13.51
C GLU A 110 7.15 8.22 -12.73
N LEU A 111 8.46 8.39 -12.67
CA LEU A 111 9.08 9.50 -11.96
C LEU A 111 9.59 10.57 -12.93
#